data_209bac143debc51a78fd941a068c6932
#
_entry.id   209bac143debc51a78fd941a068c6932
#
_cell.length_a   1.000
_cell.length_b   1.000
_cell.length_c   1.000
_cell.angle_alpha   90.00
_cell.angle_beta   90.00
_cell.angle_gamma   90.00
#
_symmetry.space_group_name_H-M   'P 1'
#
loop_
_entity.id
_entity.type
_entity.pdbx_description
1 polymer ?
#
loop_
_entity_poly.entity_id
_entity_poly.type
_entity_poly.pdbx_seq_one_letter_code
_entity_poly.pdbx_strand_id
1 'polypeptide(L)'
;MTTFSERMTAARKDKKLTQDQVAQALGVSRQLVSHWENGRVEPTQEQREAICKLLDIPMDAPKPTPLHKRILAAAALIAFVAILVMAVYPIYKSRRAGTTAEAAVQETQGPQGERYSWEWFQQPDAQPQEGQAYVELTTAEKPLMLIESGDDAKPYLWNILIYAQETNGVPFTMEKITEVFFNNEKLPMYTGEMTGDEIAWYWYTTRLEQGDFVNYSTNRLADGGIGYGVAVEGKDDNGNELTFKLYIPLSGEIRPKMTPEDFTKEAEPQENQAYIRIEPTQDPVGLTQDAFFQGGQGWYYSFSMQNESDVAFTPESVMIVLFDQGEQRLQVVLPTSIFGFGEMNQGDEPLLYEDAAALQTTDCIGIMLRGTDANGNACAFTSMVHLTQGTNP
;
A
#
# COMPACT_ATOMS: atom_id res chain seq x y z
N MET A 1 -23.99 -23.38 -12.69
CA MET A 1 -23.29 -22.70 -13.80
C MET A 1 -21.87 -22.44 -13.30
N THR A 2 -20.85 -22.87 -14.02
CA THR A 2 -19.46 -22.62 -13.69
C THR A 2 -19.12 -21.12 -13.85
N THR A 3 -18.42 -20.53 -12.91
CA THR A 3 -17.98 -19.13 -12.96
C THR A 3 -16.91 -18.94 -14.05
N PHE A 4 -16.64 -17.70 -14.45
CA PHE A 4 -15.56 -17.40 -15.39
C PHE A 4 -14.21 -17.83 -14.82
N SER A 5 -13.95 -17.59 -13.54
CA SER A 5 -12.74 -18.00 -12.82
C SER A 5 -12.51 -19.52 -12.86
N GLU A 6 -13.56 -20.31 -12.63
CA GLU A 6 -13.49 -21.77 -12.71
C GLU A 6 -13.19 -22.26 -14.15
N ARG A 7 -13.81 -21.62 -15.16
CA ARG A 7 -13.55 -21.95 -16.57
C ARG A 7 -12.13 -21.57 -16.99
N MET A 8 -11.65 -20.40 -16.58
CA MET A 8 -10.28 -19.93 -16.82
C MET A 8 -9.26 -20.90 -16.22
N THR A 9 -9.42 -21.26 -14.94
CA THR A 9 -8.55 -22.20 -14.25
C THR A 9 -8.53 -23.59 -14.95
N ALA A 10 -9.69 -24.11 -15.32
CA ALA A 10 -9.81 -25.39 -16.01
C ALA A 10 -9.11 -25.36 -17.38
N ALA A 11 -9.38 -24.34 -18.20
CA ALA A 11 -8.81 -24.21 -19.53
C ALA A 11 -7.28 -24.03 -19.52
N ARG A 12 -6.75 -23.24 -18.55
CA ARG A 12 -5.31 -23.13 -18.37
C ARG A 12 -4.67 -24.48 -18.03
N LYS A 13 -5.25 -25.22 -17.07
CA LYS A 13 -4.75 -26.56 -16.67
C LYS A 13 -4.81 -27.56 -17.82
N ASP A 14 -5.87 -27.54 -18.63
CA ASP A 14 -6.03 -28.40 -19.79
C ASP A 14 -4.94 -28.13 -20.83
N LYS A 15 -4.60 -26.84 -21.05
CA LYS A 15 -3.47 -26.43 -21.90
C LYS A 15 -2.10 -26.62 -21.24
N LYS A 16 -2.03 -27.13 -19.99
CA LYS A 16 -0.80 -27.34 -19.21
C LYS A 16 0.05 -26.07 -19.05
N LEU A 17 -0.59 -24.89 -19.02
CA LEU A 17 0.08 -23.61 -18.82
C LEU A 17 0.19 -23.33 -17.32
N THR A 18 1.30 -22.71 -16.91
CA THR A 18 1.45 -22.12 -15.56
C THR A 18 0.76 -20.76 -15.51
N GLN A 19 0.48 -20.24 -14.31
CA GLN A 19 -0.03 -18.88 -14.16
C GLN A 19 0.96 -17.85 -14.70
N ASP A 20 2.28 -18.08 -14.55
CA ASP A 20 3.33 -17.22 -15.11
C ASP A 20 3.28 -17.16 -16.65
N GLN A 21 3.09 -18.31 -17.30
CA GLN A 21 2.99 -18.35 -18.75
C GLN A 21 1.75 -17.62 -19.29
N VAL A 22 0.62 -17.71 -18.56
CA VAL A 22 -0.58 -16.94 -18.88
C VAL A 22 -0.34 -15.45 -18.65
N ALA A 23 0.28 -15.09 -17.53
CA ALA A 23 0.62 -13.71 -17.20
C ALA A 23 1.53 -13.09 -18.26
N GLN A 24 2.60 -13.78 -18.66
CA GLN A 24 3.51 -13.36 -19.70
C GLN A 24 2.81 -13.18 -21.06
N ALA A 25 1.94 -14.12 -21.43
CA ALA A 25 1.21 -14.06 -22.70
C ALA A 25 0.17 -12.92 -22.76
N LEU A 26 -0.33 -12.49 -21.62
CA LEU A 26 -1.31 -11.42 -21.49
C LEU A 26 -0.69 -10.06 -21.12
N GLY A 27 0.62 -10.01 -20.86
CA GLY A 27 1.31 -8.80 -20.44
C GLY A 27 0.90 -8.30 -19.03
N VAL A 28 0.56 -9.23 -18.12
CA VAL A 28 0.07 -8.89 -16.77
C VAL A 28 0.89 -9.62 -15.69
N SER A 29 0.76 -9.22 -14.43
CA SER A 29 1.43 -9.91 -13.33
C SER A 29 0.82 -11.31 -13.08
N ARG A 30 1.64 -12.25 -12.58
CA ARG A 30 1.17 -13.57 -12.12
C ARG A 30 0.11 -13.45 -11.04
N GLN A 31 0.27 -12.49 -10.12
CA GLN A 31 -0.68 -12.24 -9.04
C GLN A 31 -2.06 -11.88 -9.57
N LEU A 32 -2.14 -11.05 -10.59
CA LEU A 32 -3.40 -10.69 -11.24
C LEU A 32 -4.10 -11.92 -11.85
N VAL A 33 -3.33 -12.79 -12.51
CA VAL A 33 -3.86 -14.07 -13.03
C VAL A 33 -4.38 -14.95 -11.89
N SER A 34 -3.65 -15.03 -10.78
CA SER A 34 -4.08 -15.76 -9.57
C SER A 34 -5.37 -15.17 -8.99
N HIS A 35 -5.49 -13.84 -8.92
CA HIS A 35 -6.71 -13.18 -8.44
C HIS A 35 -7.91 -13.46 -9.35
N TRP A 36 -7.73 -13.46 -10.66
CA TRP A 36 -8.79 -13.84 -11.61
C TRP A 36 -9.24 -15.29 -11.43
N GLU A 37 -8.31 -16.22 -11.27
CA GLU A 37 -8.61 -17.64 -11.08
C GLU A 37 -9.33 -17.93 -9.75
N ASN A 38 -9.00 -17.16 -8.70
CA ASN A 38 -9.64 -17.30 -7.40
C ASN A 38 -10.94 -16.47 -7.26
N GLY A 39 -11.33 -15.71 -8.32
CA GLY A 39 -12.52 -14.88 -8.32
C GLY A 39 -12.43 -13.67 -7.37
N ARG A 40 -11.23 -13.30 -6.93
CA ARG A 40 -10.99 -12.14 -6.07
C ARG A 40 -11.11 -10.82 -6.84
N VAL A 41 -10.74 -10.84 -8.12
CA VAL A 41 -10.85 -9.71 -9.05
C VAL A 41 -11.47 -10.23 -10.34
N GLU A 42 -12.40 -9.50 -10.93
CA GLU A 42 -12.91 -9.83 -12.27
C GLU A 42 -12.06 -9.14 -13.33
N PRO A 43 -11.61 -9.87 -14.38
CA PRO A 43 -10.90 -9.25 -15.49
C PRO A 43 -11.81 -8.26 -16.22
N THR A 44 -11.23 -7.15 -16.72
CA THR A 44 -11.93 -6.20 -17.59
C THR A 44 -12.46 -6.91 -18.84
N GLN A 45 -13.34 -6.24 -19.60
CA GLN A 45 -13.88 -6.83 -20.84
C GLN A 45 -12.74 -7.18 -21.82
N GLU A 46 -11.78 -6.32 -22.02
CA GLU A 46 -10.62 -6.54 -22.89
C GLU A 46 -9.73 -7.69 -22.40
N GLN A 47 -9.43 -7.71 -21.11
CA GLN A 47 -8.67 -8.80 -20.47
C GLN A 47 -9.43 -10.12 -20.60
N ARG A 48 -10.75 -10.09 -20.40
CA ARG A 48 -11.62 -11.27 -20.58
C ARG A 48 -11.57 -11.78 -22.02
N GLU A 49 -11.61 -10.88 -23.00
CA GLU A 49 -11.46 -11.22 -24.41
C GLU A 49 -10.09 -11.82 -24.73
N ALA A 50 -9.02 -11.22 -24.19
CA ALA A 50 -7.67 -11.73 -24.36
C ALA A 50 -7.49 -13.11 -23.70
N ILE A 51 -8.02 -13.30 -22.49
CA ILE A 51 -8.04 -14.60 -21.80
C ILE A 51 -8.81 -15.63 -22.59
N CYS A 52 -10.02 -15.30 -23.06
CA CYS A 52 -10.84 -16.20 -23.88
C CYS A 52 -10.11 -16.62 -25.14
N LYS A 53 -9.44 -15.68 -25.81
CA LYS A 53 -8.65 -15.95 -27.02
C LYS A 53 -7.43 -16.84 -26.75
N LEU A 54 -6.70 -16.59 -25.65
CA LEU A 54 -5.52 -17.35 -25.26
C LEU A 54 -5.86 -18.78 -24.86
N LEU A 55 -6.94 -18.93 -24.07
CA LEU A 55 -7.33 -20.20 -23.47
C LEU A 55 -8.43 -20.96 -24.24
N ASP A 56 -8.89 -20.45 -25.38
CA ASP A 56 -10.01 -21.00 -26.17
C ASP A 56 -11.32 -21.15 -25.36
N ILE A 57 -11.62 -20.19 -24.48
CA ILE A 57 -12.85 -20.18 -23.70
C ILE A 57 -13.94 -19.46 -24.50
N PRO A 58 -15.13 -20.03 -24.67
CA PRO A 58 -16.23 -19.33 -25.31
C PRO A 58 -16.64 -18.09 -24.49
N MET A 59 -16.73 -16.93 -25.15
CA MET A 59 -17.22 -15.70 -24.54
C MET A 59 -18.73 -15.81 -24.30
N ASP A 60 -19.14 -15.61 -23.05
CA ASP A 60 -20.55 -15.42 -22.74
C ASP A 60 -21.00 -14.04 -23.24
N ALA A 61 -22.10 -13.98 -23.97
CA ALA A 61 -22.70 -12.70 -24.34
C ALA A 61 -23.03 -11.89 -23.07
N PRO A 62 -22.69 -10.60 -23.00
CA PRO A 62 -23.00 -9.78 -21.85
C PRO A 62 -24.50 -9.79 -21.62
N LYS A 63 -24.93 -10.27 -20.45
CA LYS A 63 -26.35 -10.19 -20.04
C LYS A 63 -26.69 -8.73 -19.82
N PRO A 64 -27.62 -8.12 -20.58
CA PRO A 64 -28.02 -6.74 -20.34
C PRO A 64 -28.63 -6.63 -18.96
N THR A 65 -28.01 -5.89 -18.06
CA THR A 65 -28.58 -5.57 -16.75
C THR A 65 -29.73 -4.59 -16.99
N PRO A 66 -30.97 -4.90 -16.63
CA PRO A 66 -32.08 -4.03 -16.89
C PRO A 66 -31.89 -2.68 -16.19
N LEU A 67 -32.15 -1.59 -16.91
CA LEU A 67 -31.88 -0.20 -16.53
C LEU A 67 -32.41 0.14 -15.11
N HIS A 68 -33.57 -0.41 -14.72
CA HIS A 68 -34.16 -0.21 -13.39
C HIS A 68 -33.29 -0.80 -12.25
N LYS A 69 -32.54 -1.91 -12.47
CA LYS A 69 -31.62 -2.46 -11.47
C LYS A 69 -30.38 -1.60 -11.29
N ARG A 70 -29.91 -0.94 -12.35
CA ARG A 70 -28.80 0.02 -12.28
C ARG A 70 -29.23 1.30 -11.53
N ILE A 71 -30.44 1.79 -11.79
CA ILE A 71 -31.01 2.96 -11.09
C ILE A 71 -31.25 2.64 -9.60
N LEU A 72 -31.76 1.45 -9.30
CA LEU A 72 -31.99 1.01 -7.91
C LEU A 72 -30.67 0.80 -7.17
N ALA A 73 -29.63 0.23 -7.81
CA ALA A 73 -28.30 0.06 -7.21
C ALA A 73 -27.62 1.42 -6.95
N ALA A 74 -27.73 2.36 -7.89
CA ALA A 74 -27.21 3.72 -7.71
C ALA A 74 -27.96 4.48 -6.61
N ALA A 75 -29.30 4.37 -6.57
CA ALA A 75 -30.11 4.98 -5.52
C ALA A 75 -29.85 4.35 -4.14
N ALA A 76 -29.66 3.03 -4.07
CA ALA A 76 -29.28 2.34 -2.84
C ALA A 76 -27.90 2.73 -2.35
N LEU A 77 -26.93 2.90 -3.26
CA LEU A 77 -25.58 3.37 -2.93
C LEU A 77 -25.59 4.81 -2.40
N ILE A 78 -26.34 5.72 -3.06
CA ILE A 78 -26.49 7.11 -2.61
C ILE A 78 -27.22 7.16 -1.25
N ALA A 79 -28.26 6.36 -1.04
CA ALA A 79 -28.95 6.25 0.24
C ALA A 79 -28.04 5.66 1.32
N PHE A 80 -27.22 4.65 1.00
CA PHE A 80 -26.25 4.05 1.91
C PHE A 80 -25.15 5.04 2.31
N VAL A 81 -24.60 5.79 1.37
CA VAL A 81 -23.63 6.85 1.63
C VAL A 81 -24.24 7.97 2.46
N ALA A 82 -25.48 8.39 2.16
CA ALA A 82 -26.21 9.39 2.95
C ALA A 82 -26.50 8.91 4.38
N ILE A 83 -26.87 7.64 4.55
CA ILE A 83 -27.07 7.01 5.87
C ILE A 83 -25.75 6.90 6.61
N LEU A 84 -24.67 6.54 5.92
CA LEU A 84 -23.31 6.47 6.50
C LEU A 84 -22.84 7.86 6.95
N VAL A 85 -23.03 8.88 6.13
CA VAL A 85 -22.72 10.27 6.48
C VAL A 85 -23.60 10.74 7.64
N MET A 86 -24.89 10.46 7.64
CA MET A 86 -25.80 10.83 8.74
C MET A 86 -25.58 10.03 10.03
N ALA A 87 -25.16 8.78 9.93
CA ALA A 87 -24.84 7.94 11.09
C ALA A 87 -23.45 8.22 11.66
N VAL A 88 -22.46 8.42 10.79
CA VAL A 88 -21.05 8.62 11.17
C VAL A 88 -20.77 10.08 11.57
N TYR A 89 -21.41 11.05 10.90
CA TYR A 89 -21.22 12.47 11.21
C TYR A 89 -21.62 12.87 12.64
N PRO A 90 -22.77 12.40 13.21
CA PRO A 90 -23.08 12.64 14.62
C PRO A 90 -22.12 11.92 15.58
N ILE A 91 -21.68 10.69 15.23
CA ILE A 91 -20.70 9.94 16.01
C ILE A 91 -19.34 10.62 15.94
N TYR A 92 -18.94 11.10 14.77
CA TYR A 92 -17.74 11.92 14.57
C TYR A 92 -17.83 13.25 15.33
N LYS A 93 -18.96 13.93 15.25
CA LYS A 93 -19.23 15.18 15.98
C LYS A 93 -19.37 14.96 17.50
N SER A 94 -19.96 13.85 17.92
CA SER A 94 -20.07 13.46 19.34
C SER A 94 -18.71 13.05 19.91
N ARG A 95 -17.88 12.31 19.16
CA ARG A 95 -16.50 12.02 19.53
C ARG A 95 -15.64 13.30 19.58
N ARG A 96 -15.85 14.23 18.67
CA ARG A 96 -15.16 15.53 18.67
C ARG A 96 -15.59 16.44 19.84
N ALA A 97 -16.84 16.32 20.31
CA ALA A 97 -17.36 17.03 21.48
C ALA A 97 -17.00 16.31 22.81
N GLY A 98 -16.70 15.01 22.75
CA GLY A 98 -16.31 14.20 23.93
C GLY A 98 -14.81 14.20 24.23
N THR A 99 -13.96 14.69 23.33
CA THR A 99 -12.50 14.76 23.51
C THR A 99 -12.04 16.03 24.25
N THR A 100 -12.96 16.83 24.80
CA THR A 100 -12.65 17.86 25.81
C THR A 100 -12.94 17.43 27.24
N ALA A 101 -13.28 16.15 27.47
CA ALA A 101 -13.14 15.58 28.80
C ALA A 101 -11.67 15.17 28.96
N GLU A 102 -10.94 15.85 29.83
CA GLU A 102 -9.70 15.36 30.42
C GLU A 102 -9.91 13.88 30.78
N ALA A 103 -9.49 12.98 29.86
CA ALA A 103 -9.22 11.62 30.27
C ALA A 103 -8.07 11.74 31.27
N ALA A 104 -8.37 11.54 32.53
CA ALA A 104 -7.38 11.44 33.58
C ALA A 104 -6.34 10.45 33.09
N VAL A 105 -5.14 10.95 32.77
CA VAL A 105 -3.96 10.15 32.51
C VAL A 105 -3.76 9.35 33.77
N GLN A 106 -4.17 8.09 33.78
CA GLN A 106 -3.65 7.14 34.74
C GLN A 106 -2.17 6.98 34.41
N GLU A 107 -1.32 7.72 35.11
CA GLU A 107 0.10 7.44 35.18
C GLU A 107 0.28 6.01 35.74
N THR A 108 0.23 5.03 34.87
CA THR A 108 0.72 3.69 35.18
C THR A 108 2.21 3.70 34.91
N GLN A 109 3.00 4.04 35.93
CA GLN A 109 4.42 3.67 36.00
C GLN A 109 4.48 2.15 36.12
N GLY A 110 4.52 1.46 34.94
CA GLY A 110 4.79 0.04 34.91
C GLY A 110 6.30 -0.25 35.07
N PRO A 111 6.68 -1.44 35.57
CA PRO A 111 8.06 -1.85 35.67
C PRO A 111 8.74 -1.92 34.32
N GLN A 112 10.04 -1.59 34.26
CA GLN A 112 10.85 -1.71 33.06
C GLN A 112 10.75 -3.13 32.48
N GLY A 113 10.30 -3.25 31.22
CA GLY A 113 10.13 -4.52 30.53
C GLY A 113 8.69 -5.00 30.40
N GLU A 114 7.70 -4.21 30.80
CA GLU A 114 6.29 -4.53 30.61
C GLU A 114 5.92 -4.54 29.12
N ARG A 115 5.07 -5.48 28.72
CA ARG A 115 4.57 -5.62 27.35
C ARG A 115 3.98 -4.31 26.86
N TYR A 116 4.30 -3.93 25.63
CA TYR A 116 3.97 -2.66 24.97
C TYR A 116 4.66 -1.42 25.58
N SER A 117 5.63 -1.58 26.46
CA SER A 117 6.50 -0.47 26.89
C SER A 117 7.46 -0.06 25.76
N TRP A 118 8.06 1.12 25.90
CA TRP A 118 9.12 1.56 24.99
C TRP A 118 10.23 0.51 24.84
N GLU A 119 10.73 -0.02 25.96
CA GLU A 119 11.80 -1.01 26.02
C GLU A 119 11.40 -2.32 25.31
N TRP A 120 10.13 -2.72 25.44
CA TRP A 120 9.63 -3.91 24.76
C TRP A 120 9.68 -3.75 23.24
N PHE A 121 9.31 -2.58 22.70
CA PHE A 121 9.38 -2.31 21.28
C PHE A 121 10.81 -2.19 20.73
N GLN A 122 11.81 -1.91 21.59
CA GLN A 122 13.22 -1.85 21.18
C GLN A 122 13.92 -3.22 21.19
N GLN A 123 13.29 -4.25 21.76
CA GLN A 123 13.86 -5.60 21.70
C GLN A 123 13.87 -6.12 20.26
N PRO A 124 14.85 -6.96 19.87
CA PRO A 124 14.86 -7.59 18.55
C PRO A 124 13.55 -8.31 18.25
N ASP A 125 13.16 -8.30 16.98
CA ASP A 125 11.99 -9.02 16.51
C ASP A 125 12.22 -10.54 16.58
N ALA A 126 11.13 -11.30 16.72
CA ALA A 126 11.18 -12.75 16.61
C ALA A 126 11.78 -13.13 15.24
N GLN A 127 12.62 -14.16 15.24
CA GLN A 127 13.15 -14.69 13.99
C GLN A 127 12.18 -15.72 13.41
N PRO A 128 12.07 -15.80 12.07
CA PRO A 128 11.26 -16.84 11.42
C PRO A 128 11.66 -18.25 11.90
N GLN A 129 10.67 -19.07 12.25
CA GLN A 129 10.89 -20.46 12.66
C GLN A 129 10.18 -21.41 11.69
N GLU A 130 10.82 -22.53 11.36
CA GLU A 130 10.21 -23.52 10.48
C GLU A 130 8.88 -24.01 11.04
N GLY A 131 7.84 -24.00 10.20
CA GLY A 131 6.49 -24.45 10.58
C GLY A 131 5.69 -23.47 11.44
N GLN A 132 6.14 -22.24 11.58
CA GLN A 132 5.38 -21.13 12.19
C GLN A 132 5.15 -20.02 11.19
N ALA A 133 4.05 -19.28 11.33
CA ALA A 133 3.85 -18.06 10.57
C ALA A 133 4.91 -17.02 10.95
N TYR A 134 5.28 -16.21 9.98
CA TYR A 134 6.09 -15.02 10.24
C TYR A 134 5.48 -13.83 9.50
N VAL A 135 4.95 -12.88 10.26
CA VAL A 135 4.40 -11.63 9.71
C VAL A 135 5.46 -10.54 9.83
N GLU A 136 5.99 -10.14 8.68
CA GLU A 136 6.88 -9.00 8.59
C GLU A 136 6.05 -7.71 8.62
N LEU A 137 6.33 -6.88 9.63
CA LEU A 137 5.74 -5.54 9.76
C LEU A 137 6.75 -4.50 9.31
N THR A 138 6.37 -3.70 8.32
CA THR A 138 7.27 -2.70 7.74
C THR A 138 6.60 -1.33 7.61
N THR A 139 7.44 -0.30 7.48
CA THR A 139 7.06 1.04 7.06
C THR A 139 8.13 1.60 6.15
N ALA A 140 7.75 2.43 5.19
CA ALA A 140 8.69 2.95 4.20
C ALA A 140 9.62 4.06 4.70
N GLU A 141 9.30 4.68 5.84
CA GLU A 141 10.09 5.79 6.41
C GLU A 141 10.44 5.53 7.87
N LYS A 142 11.73 5.66 8.20
CA LYS A 142 12.27 5.64 9.58
C LYS A 142 13.45 6.62 9.66
N PRO A 143 13.34 7.75 10.41
CA PRO A 143 12.16 8.23 11.14
C PRO A 143 11.06 8.79 10.23
N LEU A 144 9.81 8.73 10.70
CA LEU A 144 8.67 9.32 10.00
C LEU A 144 8.64 10.82 10.23
N MET A 145 8.57 11.59 9.14
CA MET A 145 8.52 13.06 9.17
C MET A 145 7.09 13.59 9.25
N LEU A 146 6.96 14.83 9.73
CA LEU A 146 5.69 15.56 9.76
C LEU A 146 5.23 15.94 8.34
N ILE A 147 3.93 15.90 8.12
CA ILE A 147 3.27 16.46 6.93
C ILE A 147 2.25 17.51 7.35
N GLU A 148 1.87 18.38 6.42
CA GLU A 148 0.81 19.38 6.66
C GLU A 148 -0.55 18.67 6.80
N SER A 149 -1.30 19.05 7.82
CA SER A 149 -2.62 18.46 8.11
C SER A 149 -3.76 19.09 7.31
N GLY A 150 -3.55 20.31 6.80
CA GLY A 150 -4.60 21.15 6.22
C GLY A 150 -5.51 21.82 7.26
N ASP A 151 -5.22 21.70 8.56
CA ASP A 151 -5.94 22.36 9.67
C ASP A 151 -5.02 23.42 10.30
N ASP A 152 -5.39 24.70 10.17
CA ASP A 152 -4.61 25.84 10.70
C ASP A 152 -4.40 25.76 12.23
N ALA A 153 -5.32 25.13 12.97
CA ALA A 153 -5.20 24.98 14.41
C ALA A 153 -4.23 23.87 14.83
N LYS A 154 -4.01 22.89 13.94
CA LYS A 154 -3.12 21.73 14.14
C LYS A 154 -2.39 21.45 12.82
N PRO A 155 -1.44 22.31 12.43
CA PRO A 155 -0.94 22.35 11.06
C PRO A 155 -0.14 21.12 10.64
N TYR A 156 0.32 20.29 11.58
CA TYR A 156 1.17 19.15 11.28
C TYR A 156 0.68 17.86 11.91
N LEU A 157 0.91 16.76 11.20
CA LEU A 157 0.63 15.39 11.67
C LEU A 157 1.67 14.42 11.14
N TRP A 158 1.74 13.23 11.73
CA TRP A 158 2.38 12.06 11.13
C TRP A 158 1.33 11.20 10.43
N ASN A 159 1.53 10.92 9.16
CA ASN A 159 0.77 9.91 8.43
C ASN A 159 1.51 8.58 8.55
N ILE A 160 1.03 7.71 9.40
CA ILE A 160 1.65 6.43 9.71
C ILE A 160 1.07 5.38 8.78
N LEU A 161 1.93 4.78 7.95
CA LEU A 161 1.56 3.73 7.02
C LEU A 161 2.36 2.47 7.36
N ILE A 162 1.65 1.41 7.70
CA ILE A 162 2.22 0.14 8.13
C ILE A 162 1.79 -0.94 7.14
N TYR A 163 2.72 -1.80 6.81
CA TYR A 163 2.51 -2.95 5.95
C TYR A 163 2.74 -4.23 6.75
N ALA A 164 1.92 -5.23 6.50
CA ALA A 164 2.06 -6.56 7.06
C ALA A 164 2.04 -7.60 5.94
N GLN A 165 3.02 -8.49 5.94
CA GLN A 165 3.13 -9.58 4.97
C GLN A 165 3.46 -10.89 5.66
N GLU A 166 2.72 -11.95 5.37
CA GLU A 166 3.11 -13.29 5.79
C GLU A 166 4.17 -13.84 4.82
N THR A 167 5.37 -14.17 5.34
CA THR A 167 6.54 -14.51 4.51
C THR A 167 7.05 -15.94 4.69
N ASN A 168 6.55 -16.68 5.69
CA ASN A 168 7.06 -18.02 6.03
C ASN A 168 6.17 -19.17 5.54
N GLY A 169 5.07 -18.87 4.86
CA GLY A 169 4.21 -19.86 4.21
C GLY A 169 3.19 -20.55 5.11
N VAL A 170 3.01 -20.08 6.33
CA VAL A 170 1.99 -20.58 7.26
C VAL A 170 0.96 -19.48 7.48
N PRO A 171 -0.32 -19.69 7.15
CA PRO A 171 -1.34 -18.65 7.34
C PRO A 171 -1.47 -18.20 8.80
N PHE A 172 -1.71 -16.91 8.98
CA PHE A 172 -1.82 -16.28 10.29
C PHE A 172 -3.14 -15.53 10.46
N THR A 173 -3.82 -15.77 11.59
CA THR A 173 -5.05 -15.04 11.95
C THR A 173 -4.73 -14.01 13.01
N MET A 174 -4.94 -12.74 12.69
CA MET A 174 -4.81 -11.60 13.59
C MET A 174 -6.00 -11.58 14.55
N GLU A 175 -5.74 -11.70 15.84
CA GLU A 175 -6.78 -11.67 16.89
C GLU A 175 -6.83 -10.33 17.61
N LYS A 176 -5.67 -9.67 17.73
CA LYS A 176 -5.54 -8.39 18.40
C LYS A 176 -4.43 -7.55 17.80
N ILE A 177 -4.66 -6.26 17.66
CA ILE A 177 -3.63 -5.28 17.29
C ILE A 177 -3.61 -4.20 18.36
N THR A 178 -2.42 -3.92 18.88
CA THR A 178 -2.19 -2.88 19.89
C THR A 178 -1.30 -1.80 19.32
N GLU A 179 -1.76 -0.55 19.39
CA GLU A 179 -1.03 0.65 18.98
C GLU A 179 -0.60 1.42 20.23
N VAL A 180 0.63 1.92 20.24
CA VAL A 180 1.15 2.75 21.33
C VAL A 180 1.86 3.96 20.77
N PHE A 181 1.51 5.14 21.26
CA PHE A 181 2.15 6.40 20.89
C PHE A 181 2.93 6.93 22.11
N PHE A 182 4.23 7.18 21.93
CA PHE A 182 5.16 7.50 23.03
C PHE A 182 5.55 8.98 23.04
N ASN A 183 5.61 9.58 24.25
CA ASN A 183 6.09 10.94 24.47
C ASN A 183 7.63 10.99 24.61
N ASN A 184 8.16 12.21 24.81
CA ASN A 184 9.58 12.47 25.02
C ASN A 184 10.19 11.76 26.25
N GLU A 185 9.36 11.37 27.21
CA GLU A 185 9.76 10.63 28.40
C GLU A 185 9.68 9.11 28.18
N LYS A 186 9.37 8.68 26.94
CA LYS A 186 9.17 7.27 26.55
C LYS A 186 7.97 6.60 27.24
N LEU A 187 7.03 7.40 27.71
CA LEU A 187 5.79 6.92 28.30
C LEU A 187 4.67 6.90 27.25
N PRO A 188 3.73 5.94 27.35
CA PRO A 188 2.57 5.92 26.48
C PRO A 188 1.70 7.16 26.65
N MET A 189 1.51 7.94 25.59
CA MET A 189 0.52 9.01 25.52
C MET A 189 -0.85 8.49 25.12
N TYR A 190 -0.84 7.44 24.32
CA TYR A 190 -2.02 6.79 23.78
C TYR A 190 -1.75 5.30 23.61
N THR A 191 -2.72 4.50 23.98
CA THR A 191 -2.75 3.07 23.67
C THR A 191 -4.13 2.75 23.13
N GLY A 192 -4.17 2.17 21.93
CA GLY A 192 -5.39 1.70 21.27
C GLY A 192 -5.31 0.21 21.03
N GLU A 193 -6.43 -0.47 21.11
CA GLU A 193 -6.55 -1.89 20.77
C GLU A 193 -7.63 -2.07 19.71
N MET A 194 -7.38 -2.94 18.74
CA MET A 194 -8.33 -3.36 17.72
C MET A 194 -8.50 -4.88 17.81
N THR A 195 -9.71 -5.36 17.67
CA THR A 195 -10.04 -6.79 17.68
C THR A 195 -11.15 -7.10 16.67
N GLY A 196 -11.25 -8.34 16.22
CA GLY A 196 -12.35 -8.83 15.38
C GLY A 196 -12.70 -7.92 14.19
N ASP A 197 -13.92 -7.37 14.18
CA ASP A 197 -14.43 -6.55 13.08
C ASP A 197 -13.64 -5.25 12.86
N GLU A 198 -12.99 -4.71 13.90
CA GLU A 198 -12.16 -3.51 13.76
C GLU A 198 -10.89 -3.83 12.96
N ILE A 199 -10.27 -4.98 13.19
CA ILE A 199 -9.12 -5.44 12.39
C ILE A 199 -9.58 -5.60 10.94
N ALA A 200 -10.69 -6.30 10.69
CA ALA A 200 -11.22 -6.50 9.35
C ALA A 200 -11.53 -5.18 8.62
N TRP A 201 -11.98 -4.16 9.37
CA TRP A 201 -12.28 -2.84 8.81
C TRP A 201 -11.04 -2.04 8.45
N TYR A 202 -10.06 -1.97 9.36
CA TYR A 202 -8.87 -1.12 9.18
C TYR A 202 -7.76 -1.79 8.38
N TRP A 203 -7.64 -3.12 8.47
CA TRP A 203 -6.63 -3.92 7.78
C TRP A 203 -7.19 -4.72 6.60
N TYR A 204 -8.47 -4.55 6.30
CA TYR A 204 -9.20 -5.23 5.21
C TYR A 204 -9.30 -6.76 5.35
N THR A 205 -8.63 -7.37 6.30
CA THR A 205 -8.71 -8.80 6.63
C THR A 205 -8.29 -9.04 8.08
N THR A 206 -8.73 -10.16 8.65
CA THR A 206 -8.20 -10.70 9.90
C THR A 206 -7.25 -11.85 9.67
N ARG A 207 -7.04 -12.27 8.42
CA ARG A 207 -6.24 -13.45 8.08
C ARG A 207 -5.29 -13.14 6.93
N LEU A 208 -4.03 -13.50 7.12
CA LEU A 208 -2.97 -13.41 6.12
C LEU A 208 -2.65 -14.82 5.62
N GLU A 209 -2.84 -15.08 4.34
CA GLU A 209 -2.35 -16.28 3.66
C GLU A 209 -0.90 -16.06 3.21
N GLN A 210 -0.24 -17.13 2.76
CA GLN A 210 1.13 -17.03 2.27
C GLN A 210 1.31 -15.96 1.22
N GLY A 211 2.16 -14.98 1.50
CA GLY A 211 2.48 -13.87 0.61
C GLY A 211 1.38 -12.80 0.54
N ASP A 212 0.31 -12.93 1.32
CA ASP A 212 -0.68 -11.86 1.44
C ASP A 212 -0.04 -10.62 2.02
N PHE A 213 -0.40 -9.49 1.43
CA PHE A 213 0.07 -8.17 1.78
C PHE A 213 -1.12 -7.30 2.13
N VAL A 214 -1.07 -6.66 3.29
CA VAL A 214 -2.09 -5.70 3.74
C VAL A 214 -1.43 -4.45 4.29
N ASN A 215 -2.16 -3.35 4.29
CA ASN A 215 -1.69 -2.10 4.86
C ASN A 215 -2.71 -1.51 5.83
N TYR A 216 -2.20 -0.70 6.74
CA TYR A 216 -2.96 0.09 7.68
C TYR A 216 -2.43 1.52 7.69
N SER A 217 -3.32 2.50 7.62
CA SER A 217 -2.96 3.91 7.68
C SER A 217 -3.69 4.62 8.81
N THR A 218 -2.95 5.40 9.59
CA THR A 218 -3.51 6.27 10.63
C THR A 218 -2.77 7.60 10.71
N ASN A 219 -3.45 8.63 11.19
CA ASN A 219 -2.88 9.95 11.40
C ASN A 219 -2.74 10.26 12.89
N ARG A 220 -1.60 10.80 13.30
CA ARG A 220 -1.35 11.29 14.66
C ARG A 220 -0.89 12.74 14.60
N LEU A 221 -1.52 13.59 15.42
CA LEU A 221 -1.17 15.00 15.50
C LEU A 221 0.21 15.20 16.12
N ALA A 222 0.91 16.24 15.69
CA ALA A 222 2.22 16.61 16.20
C ALA A 222 2.11 17.27 17.60
N ASP A 223 1.89 16.46 18.61
CA ASP A 223 1.66 16.88 20.01
C ASP A 223 2.70 16.32 21.00
N GLY A 224 3.95 16.20 20.55
CA GLY A 224 5.08 15.82 21.39
C GLY A 224 5.42 14.32 21.39
N GLY A 225 4.90 13.58 20.42
CA GLY A 225 5.27 12.18 20.23
C GLY A 225 6.68 12.01 19.66
N ILE A 226 7.37 10.95 20.08
CA ILE A 226 8.71 10.58 19.57
C ILE A 226 8.73 9.21 18.94
N GLY A 227 7.70 8.41 19.09
CA GLY A 227 7.66 7.07 18.56
C GLY A 227 6.27 6.46 18.56
N TYR A 228 6.07 5.54 17.63
CA TYR A 228 4.85 4.79 17.47
C TYR A 228 5.17 3.30 17.40
N GLY A 229 4.52 2.53 18.25
CA GLY A 229 4.63 1.08 18.28
C GLY A 229 3.34 0.43 17.81
N VAL A 230 3.44 -0.63 17.03
CA VAL A 230 2.34 -1.52 16.71
C VAL A 230 2.72 -2.94 17.04
N ALA A 231 1.81 -3.69 17.65
CA ALA A 231 1.95 -5.12 17.92
C ALA A 231 0.75 -5.85 17.33
N VAL A 232 1.00 -6.90 16.57
CA VAL A 232 -0.01 -7.78 15.96
C VAL A 232 0.08 -9.15 16.62
N GLU A 233 -0.99 -9.57 17.25
CA GLU A 233 -1.10 -10.81 18.01
C GLU A 233 -2.14 -11.73 17.39
N GLY A 234 -1.89 -13.02 17.42
CA GLY A 234 -2.82 -13.98 16.86
C GLY A 234 -2.28 -15.38 16.83
N LYS A 235 -2.89 -16.22 15.98
CA LYS A 235 -2.56 -17.64 15.85
C LYS A 235 -2.32 -18.02 14.41
N ASP A 236 -1.33 -18.89 14.21
CA ASP A 236 -1.14 -19.55 12.93
C ASP A 236 -2.00 -20.81 12.81
N ASP A 237 -2.03 -21.40 11.60
CA ASP A 237 -2.79 -22.62 11.32
C ASP A 237 -2.25 -23.86 12.06
N ASN A 238 -1.05 -23.80 12.58
CA ASN A 238 -0.47 -24.85 13.40
C ASN A 238 -0.78 -24.69 14.90
N GLY A 239 -1.55 -23.63 15.26
CA GLY A 239 -2.00 -23.35 16.62
C GLY A 239 -0.99 -22.60 17.48
N ASN A 240 0.10 -22.08 16.90
CA ASN A 240 1.07 -21.31 17.63
C ASN A 240 0.52 -19.89 17.89
N GLU A 241 0.58 -19.45 19.15
CA GLU A 241 0.29 -18.06 19.53
C GLU A 241 1.53 -17.20 19.27
N LEU A 242 1.41 -16.21 18.37
CA LEU A 242 2.52 -15.42 17.90
C LEU A 242 2.25 -13.93 18.09
N THR A 243 3.32 -13.16 18.23
CA THR A 243 3.28 -11.71 18.33
C THR A 243 4.37 -11.11 17.46
N PHE A 244 3.98 -10.23 16.56
CA PHE A 244 4.86 -9.46 15.70
C PHE A 244 4.75 -7.99 16.07
N LYS A 245 5.84 -7.24 15.96
CA LYS A 245 5.86 -5.83 16.38
C LYS A 245 6.68 -4.96 15.45
N LEU A 246 6.34 -3.68 15.41
CA LEU A 246 7.08 -2.67 14.68
C LEU A 246 7.17 -1.42 15.56
N TYR A 247 8.36 -0.83 15.63
CA TYR A 247 8.57 0.49 16.20
C TYR A 247 8.96 1.48 15.09
N ILE A 248 8.29 2.63 15.07
CA ILE A 248 8.52 3.71 14.12
C ILE A 248 8.97 4.96 14.89
N PRO A 249 10.24 5.37 14.77
CA PRO A 249 10.68 6.66 15.30
C PRO A 249 9.94 7.80 14.60
N LEU A 250 9.52 8.81 15.35
CA LEU A 250 8.85 10.00 14.84
C LEU A 250 9.80 11.20 14.89
N SER A 251 9.96 11.89 13.77
CA SER A 251 10.74 13.12 13.68
C SER A 251 9.84 14.34 13.86
N GLY A 252 10.35 15.37 14.54
CA GLY A 252 9.74 16.69 14.55
C GLY A 252 10.02 17.51 13.30
N GLU A 253 10.79 17.00 12.35
CA GLU A 253 11.09 17.69 11.10
C GLU A 253 9.91 17.59 10.13
N ILE A 254 9.65 18.70 9.45
CA ILE A 254 8.62 18.74 8.40
C ILE A 254 9.20 18.13 7.13
N ARG A 255 8.45 17.21 6.53
CA ARG A 255 8.82 16.63 5.25
C ARG A 255 8.91 17.72 4.18
N PRO A 256 10.05 17.83 3.46
CA PRO A 256 10.16 18.81 2.38
C PRO A 256 9.08 18.59 1.32
N LYS A 257 8.48 19.68 0.85
CA LYS A 257 7.64 19.65 -0.34
C LYS A 257 8.52 19.42 -1.56
N MET A 258 8.06 18.54 -2.44
CA MET A 258 8.70 18.26 -3.71
C MET A 258 8.13 19.17 -4.79
N THR A 259 8.91 19.43 -5.80
CA THR A 259 8.52 20.13 -7.02
C THR A 259 8.72 19.22 -8.23
N PRO A 260 8.06 19.46 -9.38
CA PRO A 260 8.30 18.68 -10.60
C PRO A 260 9.77 18.67 -11.02
N GLU A 261 10.53 19.74 -10.79
CA GLU A 261 11.95 19.83 -11.10
C GLU A 261 12.82 18.83 -10.33
N ASP A 262 12.37 18.40 -9.14
CA ASP A 262 13.08 17.36 -8.36
C ASP A 262 13.02 15.98 -9.03
N PHE A 263 12.08 15.77 -9.96
CA PHE A 263 11.86 14.51 -10.65
C PHE A 263 12.35 14.52 -12.11
N THR A 264 12.70 15.69 -12.65
CA THR A 264 13.22 15.85 -14.01
C THR A 264 14.74 15.92 -14.08
N LYS A 265 15.42 15.99 -12.93
CA LYS A 265 16.88 15.94 -12.88
C LYS A 265 17.33 14.51 -13.13
N GLU A 266 17.97 14.29 -14.27
CA GLU A 266 18.71 13.04 -14.48
C GLU A 266 19.89 12.98 -13.50
N ALA A 267 19.98 11.87 -12.76
CA ALA A 267 21.17 11.57 -11.99
C ALA A 267 22.33 11.31 -12.96
N GLU A 268 23.48 11.91 -12.73
CA GLU A 268 24.67 11.59 -13.51
C GLU A 268 25.31 10.30 -12.96
N PRO A 269 25.66 9.33 -13.83
CA PRO A 269 26.40 8.14 -13.42
C PRO A 269 27.71 8.53 -12.72
N GLN A 270 27.95 7.97 -11.55
CA GLN A 270 29.19 8.18 -10.80
C GLN A 270 30.01 6.89 -10.77
N GLU A 271 31.34 7.05 -10.79
CA GLU A 271 32.24 5.91 -10.72
C GLU A 271 32.07 5.17 -9.38
N ASN A 272 31.94 3.84 -9.42
CA ASN A 272 31.73 2.97 -8.27
C ASN A 272 30.42 3.21 -7.49
N GLN A 273 29.40 3.74 -8.13
CA GLN A 273 28.05 3.84 -7.58
C GLN A 273 27.03 3.16 -8.50
N ALA A 274 25.95 2.66 -7.89
CA ALA A 274 24.83 2.19 -8.66
C ALA A 274 24.19 3.34 -9.44
N TYR A 275 23.74 3.04 -10.65
CA TYR A 275 22.96 3.96 -11.48
C TYR A 275 21.74 3.25 -12.04
N ILE A 276 20.57 3.70 -11.59
CA ILE A 276 19.28 3.16 -12.04
C ILE A 276 18.63 4.19 -12.96
N ARG A 277 18.44 3.83 -14.23
CA ARG A 277 17.60 4.59 -15.15
C ARG A 277 16.14 4.24 -14.90
N ILE A 278 15.29 5.24 -14.74
CA ILE A 278 13.84 5.09 -14.57
C ILE A 278 13.15 5.80 -15.71
N GLU A 279 12.39 5.07 -16.50
CA GLU A 279 11.65 5.62 -17.64
C GLU A 279 10.17 5.23 -17.56
N PRO A 280 9.23 6.18 -17.79
CA PRO A 280 7.83 5.82 -17.93
C PRO A 280 7.65 4.96 -19.19
N THR A 281 6.88 3.89 -19.09
CA THR A 281 6.61 3.02 -20.25
C THR A 281 5.71 3.71 -21.28
N GLN A 282 4.98 4.73 -20.85
CA GLN A 282 4.16 5.60 -21.68
C GLN A 282 4.18 7.02 -21.07
N ASP A 283 4.37 8.05 -21.91
CA ASP A 283 4.27 9.47 -21.54
C ASP A 283 3.76 10.28 -22.76
N PRO A 284 2.65 11.01 -22.65
CA PRO A 284 1.74 11.09 -21.52
C PRO A 284 0.84 9.86 -21.35
N VAL A 285 0.37 9.62 -20.12
CA VAL A 285 -0.63 8.61 -19.80
C VAL A 285 -2.03 9.20 -19.92
N GLY A 286 -2.89 8.54 -20.67
CA GLY A 286 -4.29 8.93 -20.83
C GLY A 286 -5.19 8.39 -19.74
N LEU A 287 -6.32 9.10 -19.55
CA LEU A 287 -7.33 8.73 -18.57
C LEU A 287 -8.02 7.43 -18.95
N THR A 288 -8.18 6.53 -17.99
CA THR A 288 -8.90 5.26 -18.14
C THR A 288 -10.21 5.32 -17.34
N GLN A 289 -11.27 4.76 -17.94
CA GLN A 289 -12.53 4.54 -17.22
C GLN A 289 -12.55 3.14 -16.63
N ASP A 290 -12.47 3.05 -15.31
CA ASP A 290 -12.52 1.78 -14.59
C ASP A 290 -13.31 1.94 -13.29
N ALA A 291 -14.17 0.97 -13.01
CA ALA A 291 -14.97 0.95 -11.78
C ALA A 291 -14.13 0.77 -10.50
N PHE A 292 -12.86 0.37 -10.65
CA PHE A 292 -11.89 0.30 -9.55
C PHE A 292 -11.61 1.69 -8.96
N PHE A 293 -11.60 2.75 -9.77
CA PHE A 293 -11.37 4.09 -9.29
C PHE A 293 -12.60 4.70 -8.62
N GLN A 294 -12.40 5.36 -7.49
CA GLN A 294 -13.42 6.22 -6.89
C GLN A 294 -13.77 7.34 -7.89
N GLY A 295 -15.01 7.34 -8.37
CA GLY A 295 -15.44 8.25 -9.43
C GLY A 295 -15.38 7.64 -10.83
N GLY A 296 -14.91 6.40 -10.98
CA GLY A 296 -14.92 5.64 -12.24
C GLY A 296 -13.86 6.06 -13.25
N GLN A 297 -12.89 6.87 -12.86
CA GLN A 297 -11.79 7.33 -13.73
C GLN A 297 -10.47 7.40 -12.98
N GLY A 298 -9.38 7.08 -13.67
CA GLY A 298 -8.02 7.14 -13.13
C GLY A 298 -6.97 6.90 -14.21
N TRP A 299 -5.74 6.85 -13.78
CA TRP A 299 -4.60 6.54 -14.63
C TRP A 299 -3.91 5.29 -14.15
N TYR A 300 -3.60 4.38 -15.06
CA TYR A 300 -2.65 3.31 -14.84
C TYR A 300 -1.32 3.73 -15.46
N TYR A 301 -0.28 3.77 -14.65
CA TYR A 301 1.04 4.16 -15.11
C TYR A 301 2.08 3.13 -14.68
N SER A 302 3.15 3.04 -15.45
CA SER A 302 4.25 2.15 -15.16
C SER A 302 5.58 2.76 -15.55
N PHE A 303 6.63 2.34 -14.83
CA PHE A 303 7.99 2.75 -15.06
C PHE A 303 8.87 1.51 -15.19
N SER A 304 9.72 1.49 -16.22
CA SER A 304 10.84 0.57 -16.33
C SER A 304 12.00 1.12 -15.52
N MET A 305 12.66 0.26 -14.75
CA MET A 305 13.82 0.62 -13.93
C MET A 305 14.97 -0.28 -14.31
N GLN A 306 16.06 0.27 -14.87
CA GLN A 306 17.19 -0.51 -15.35
C GLN A 306 18.45 -0.15 -14.58
N ASN A 307 19.15 -1.14 -14.02
CA ASN A 307 20.49 -0.92 -13.49
C ASN A 307 21.50 -0.93 -14.64
N GLU A 308 22.01 0.24 -14.99
CA GLU A 308 23.01 0.42 -16.06
C GLU A 308 24.47 0.39 -15.55
N SER A 309 24.65 0.31 -14.24
CA SER A 309 25.98 0.21 -13.62
C SER A 309 26.36 -1.26 -13.36
N ASP A 310 27.63 -1.49 -13.07
CA ASP A 310 28.15 -2.78 -12.60
C ASP A 310 28.06 -2.94 -11.07
N VAL A 311 27.51 -1.95 -10.37
CA VAL A 311 27.30 -1.97 -8.92
C VAL A 311 25.88 -2.37 -8.62
N ALA A 312 25.67 -3.43 -7.83
CA ALA A 312 24.34 -3.86 -7.41
C ALA A 312 23.66 -2.81 -6.53
N PHE A 313 22.34 -2.72 -6.62
CA PHE A 313 21.51 -1.76 -5.89
C PHE A 313 20.39 -2.49 -5.14
N THR A 314 20.27 -2.21 -3.85
CA THR A 314 19.17 -2.72 -3.02
C THR A 314 18.15 -1.60 -2.82
N PRO A 315 17.00 -1.66 -3.51
CA PRO A 315 15.93 -0.68 -3.36
C PRO A 315 15.22 -0.85 -2.00
N GLU A 316 14.95 0.26 -1.31
CA GLU A 316 14.32 0.29 0.01
C GLU A 316 12.92 0.91 -0.04
N SER A 317 12.76 1.99 -0.78
CA SER A 317 11.48 2.69 -0.88
C SER A 317 11.28 3.35 -2.24
N VAL A 318 10.00 3.48 -2.60
CA VAL A 318 9.52 4.28 -3.73
C VAL A 318 8.68 5.42 -3.18
N MET A 319 9.06 6.66 -3.48
CA MET A 319 8.22 7.83 -3.23
C MET A 319 7.43 8.13 -4.50
N ILE A 320 6.13 8.34 -4.33
CA ILE A 320 5.21 8.76 -5.39
C ILE A 320 4.65 10.12 -5.01
N VAL A 321 4.72 11.07 -5.92
CA VAL A 321 4.23 12.44 -5.71
C VAL A 321 3.29 12.84 -6.85
N LEU A 322 2.09 13.25 -6.51
CA LEU A 322 1.12 13.78 -7.46
C LEU A 322 1.20 15.30 -7.47
N PHE A 323 1.26 15.88 -8.65
CA PHE A 323 1.30 17.33 -8.86
C PHE A 323 0.07 17.84 -9.61
N ASP A 324 -0.31 19.07 -9.31
CA ASP A 324 -1.35 19.85 -9.98
C ASP A 324 -0.84 21.26 -10.18
N GLN A 325 -0.66 21.67 -11.42
CA GLN A 325 -0.10 22.98 -11.81
C GLN A 325 1.24 23.30 -11.11
N GLY A 326 2.09 22.27 -10.95
CA GLY A 326 3.37 22.36 -10.30
C GLY A 326 3.35 22.30 -8.77
N GLU A 327 2.17 22.25 -8.15
CA GLU A 327 2.03 22.11 -6.70
C GLU A 327 1.84 20.65 -6.28
N GLN A 328 2.58 20.22 -5.27
CA GLN A 328 2.41 18.90 -4.66
C GLN A 328 1.03 18.77 -4.03
N ARG A 329 0.26 17.74 -4.45
CA ARG A 329 -1.07 17.41 -3.89
C ARG A 329 -1.02 16.21 -2.96
N LEU A 330 -0.21 15.22 -3.30
CA LEU A 330 -0.06 14.00 -2.51
C LEU A 330 1.39 13.55 -2.57
N GLN A 331 1.88 13.04 -1.46
CA GLN A 331 3.16 12.35 -1.39
C GLN A 331 2.99 11.08 -0.56
N VAL A 332 3.31 9.94 -1.16
CA VAL A 332 3.30 8.63 -0.51
C VAL A 332 4.68 8.02 -0.63
N VAL A 333 5.14 7.37 0.43
CA VAL A 333 6.37 6.58 0.41
C VAL A 333 6.00 5.13 0.69
N LEU A 334 6.38 4.24 -0.20
CA LEU A 334 6.05 2.82 -0.20
C LEU A 334 7.32 1.99 -0.04
N PRO A 335 7.33 0.92 0.77
CA PRO A 335 8.47 0.00 0.82
C PRO A 335 8.54 -0.81 -0.48
N THR A 336 9.74 -1.07 -0.96
CA THR A 336 9.92 -1.81 -2.23
C THR A 336 9.49 -3.26 -2.17
N SER A 337 9.37 -3.83 -0.96
CA SER A 337 8.87 -5.19 -0.75
C SER A 337 7.46 -5.41 -1.32
N ILE A 338 6.60 -4.36 -1.35
CA ILE A 338 5.25 -4.48 -1.93
C ILE A 338 5.26 -4.70 -3.45
N PHE A 339 6.32 -4.28 -4.13
CA PHE A 339 6.49 -4.47 -5.56
C PHE A 339 7.26 -5.75 -5.89
N GLY A 340 7.74 -6.49 -4.87
CA GLY A 340 8.57 -7.67 -5.03
C GLY A 340 9.97 -7.36 -5.57
N PHE A 341 10.44 -6.12 -5.40
CA PHE A 341 11.80 -5.75 -5.80
C PHE A 341 12.82 -6.39 -4.86
N GLY A 342 13.75 -7.14 -5.44
CA GLY A 342 14.96 -7.60 -4.78
C GLY A 342 16.15 -6.72 -5.12
N GLU A 343 17.35 -7.21 -4.82
CA GLU A 343 18.60 -6.60 -5.27
C GLU A 343 18.62 -6.54 -6.80
N MET A 344 18.93 -5.38 -7.34
CA MET A 344 19.02 -5.11 -8.78
C MET A 344 20.46 -5.18 -9.24
N ASN A 345 20.80 -6.20 -10.01
CA ASN A 345 22.09 -6.35 -10.64
C ASN A 345 22.13 -5.66 -12.01
N GLN A 346 23.31 -5.54 -12.61
CA GLN A 346 23.46 -4.96 -13.94
C GLN A 346 22.57 -5.67 -14.96
N GLY A 347 21.76 -4.88 -15.65
CA GLY A 347 20.85 -5.37 -16.68
C GLY A 347 19.51 -5.90 -16.15
N ASP A 348 19.28 -5.93 -14.84
CA ASP A 348 17.96 -6.19 -14.29
C ASP A 348 17.00 -5.04 -14.64
N GLU A 349 15.79 -5.38 -15.05
CA GLU A 349 14.79 -4.41 -15.53
C GLU A 349 13.41 -4.69 -14.90
N PRO A 350 13.25 -4.48 -13.58
CA PRO A 350 11.94 -4.59 -12.95
C PRO A 350 10.99 -3.48 -13.42
N LEU A 351 9.70 -3.78 -13.38
CA LEU A 351 8.64 -2.86 -13.75
C LEU A 351 7.86 -2.43 -12.49
N LEU A 352 7.82 -1.12 -12.23
CA LEU A 352 6.88 -0.53 -11.29
C LEU A 352 5.55 -0.30 -12.00
N TYR A 353 4.48 -0.87 -11.49
CA TYR A 353 3.13 -0.65 -11.98
C TYR A 353 2.24 -0.13 -10.85
N GLU A 354 1.59 1.00 -11.08
CA GLU A 354 0.74 1.68 -10.10
C GLU A 354 -0.47 2.33 -10.76
N ASP A 355 -1.43 2.72 -9.94
CA ASP A 355 -2.61 3.46 -10.35
C ASP A 355 -2.83 4.71 -9.51
N ALA A 356 -3.53 5.67 -10.08
CA ALA A 356 -3.98 6.87 -9.39
C ALA A 356 -5.41 7.21 -9.80
N ALA A 357 -6.30 7.38 -8.81
CA ALA A 357 -7.63 7.90 -9.09
C ALA A 357 -7.53 9.34 -9.66
N ALA A 358 -8.40 9.66 -10.63
CA ALA A 358 -8.46 11.00 -11.21
C ALA A 358 -8.92 12.00 -10.13
N LEU A 359 -7.98 12.58 -9.44
CA LEU A 359 -8.18 13.82 -8.72
C LEU A 359 -8.32 14.91 -9.78
N GLN A 360 -9.33 15.77 -9.69
CA GLN A 360 -9.83 16.63 -10.77
C GLN A 360 -8.80 17.50 -11.50
N THR A 361 -7.56 17.58 -11.01
CA THR A 361 -6.56 18.55 -11.47
C THR A 361 -5.14 17.99 -11.56
N THR A 362 -4.88 16.71 -11.28
CA THR A 362 -3.53 16.13 -11.35
C THR A 362 -3.03 16.11 -12.79
N ASP A 363 -1.83 16.65 -13.04
CA ASP A 363 -1.22 16.80 -14.36
C ASP A 363 0.07 16.01 -14.55
N CYS A 364 0.77 15.66 -13.46
CA CYS A 364 1.92 14.77 -13.54
C CYS A 364 2.17 13.99 -12.24
N ILE A 365 2.91 12.89 -12.36
CA ILE A 365 3.32 12.02 -11.25
C ILE A 365 4.83 11.90 -11.29
N GLY A 366 5.49 12.27 -10.18
CA GLY A 366 6.90 12.04 -9.95
C GLY A 366 7.11 10.76 -9.14
N ILE A 367 8.13 9.97 -9.49
CA ILE A 367 8.60 8.85 -8.67
C ILE A 367 10.05 9.03 -8.29
N MET A 368 10.41 8.58 -7.08
CA MET A 368 11.79 8.54 -6.60
C MET A 368 12.05 7.18 -5.96
N LEU A 369 12.95 6.41 -6.56
CA LEU A 369 13.45 5.16 -6.00
C LEU A 369 14.64 5.48 -5.09
N ARG A 370 14.60 5.01 -3.85
CA ARG A 370 15.69 5.16 -2.87
C ARG A 370 16.17 3.81 -2.41
N GLY A 371 17.47 3.73 -2.11
CA GLY A 371 18.07 2.53 -1.58
C GLY A 371 19.57 2.69 -1.37
N THR A 372 20.23 1.57 -1.18
CA THR A 372 21.67 1.51 -0.90
C THR A 372 22.36 0.64 -1.94
N ASP A 373 23.51 1.08 -2.47
CA ASP A 373 24.29 0.26 -3.38
C ASP A 373 25.21 -0.74 -2.63
N ALA A 374 25.82 -1.66 -3.37
CA ALA A 374 26.71 -2.68 -2.80
C ALA A 374 27.97 -2.09 -2.12
N ASN A 375 28.29 -0.83 -2.38
CA ASN A 375 29.41 -0.11 -1.75
C ASN A 375 28.96 0.68 -0.50
N GLY A 376 27.67 0.62 -0.13
CA GLY A 376 27.10 1.30 1.03
C GLY A 376 26.72 2.76 0.77
N ASN A 377 26.69 3.21 -0.49
CA ASN A 377 26.25 4.56 -0.82
C ASN A 377 24.72 4.62 -0.84
N ALA A 378 24.15 5.62 -0.17
CA ALA A 378 22.74 5.94 -0.32
C ALA A 378 22.49 6.59 -1.69
N CYS A 379 21.57 6.02 -2.47
CA CYS A 379 21.26 6.46 -3.82
C CYS A 379 19.76 6.83 -3.93
N ALA A 380 19.47 7.80 -4.81
CA ALA A 380 18.11 8.17 -5.17
C ALA A 380 18.03 8.46 -6.67
N PHE A 381 17.05 7.85 -7.33
CA PHE A 381 16.81 7.98 -8.77
C PHE A 381 15.39 8.43 -9.00
N THR A 382 15.18 9.35 -9.93
CA THR A 382 13.90 10.02 -10.15
C THR A 382 13.42 9.89 -11.58
N SER A 383 12.11 9.95 -11.76
CA SER A 383 11.46 10.09 -13.07
C SER A 383 10.09 10.73 -12.91
N MET A 384 9.51 11.20 -14.00
CA MET A 384 8.20 11.83 -14.02
C MET A 384 7.41 11.38 -15.24
N VAL A 385 6.10 11.24 -15.07
CA VAL A 385 5.15 10.97 -16.16
C VAL A 385 4.08 12.05 -16.20
N HIS A 386 3.70 12.50 -17.38
CA HIS A 386 2.63 13.46 -17.59
C HIS A 386 1.28 12.73 -17.73
N LEU A 387 0.23 13.36 -17.21
CA LEU A 387 -1.13 12.84 -17.26
C LEU A 387 -1.99 13.70 -18.18
N THR A 388 -2.85 13.07 -18.96
CA THR A 388 -3.81 13.79 -19.79
C THR A 388 -5.24 13.43 -19.42
N GLN A 389 -6.16 14.39 -19.57
CA GLN A 389 -7.59 14.18 -19.39
C GLN A 389 -8.23 13.53 -20.63
N GLY A 390 -7.46 13.37 -21.70
CA GLY A 390 -7.89 12.62 -22.89
C GLY A 390 -7.80 11.11 -22.63
N THR A 391 -8.76 10.36 -23.19
CA THR A 391 -8.65 8.88 -23.21
C THR A 391 -7.45 8.47 -24.05
N ASN A 392 -6.77 7.40 -23.62
CA ASN A 392 -5.73 6.79 -24.47
C ASN A 392 -6.30 6.46 -25.85
N PRO A 393 -5.55 6.75 -26.94
CA PRO A 393 -5.99 6.48 -28.31
C PRO A 393 -6.20 4.99 -28.59
#